data_0ed4dd01b6f14e4ca68d61a8e671d2ca
#
_entry.id   0ed4dd01b6f14e4ca68d61a8e671d2ca
#
_cell.length_a   1.000
_cell.length_b   1.000
_cell.length_c   1.000
_cell.angle_alpha   90.00
_cell.angle_beta   90.00
_cell.angle_gamma   90.00
#
_symmetry.space_group_name_H-M   'P 1'
#
loop_
_entity.id
_entity.type
_entity.pdbx_description
1 polymer ?
#
loop_
_entity_poly.entity_id
_entity_poly.type
_entity_poly.pdbx_seq_one_letter_code
_entity_poly.pdbx_strand_id
1 'polypeptide(L)'
;MSVYLLDTTLVLVSFLVMLCGCAQSSGVLKLGPDTYTVQVHAAPARGGESGARKIALTEANEYCTSQGKEILVTNTSSGASTHLPGGTVEVVFLCLSKDDLALKRPNLQPVPNTVIEDRRQ
;
A
#
# COMPACT_ATOMS: atom_id res chain seq x y z
N MET A 1 -11.89 -10.06 -48.03
CA MET A 1 -11.03 -9.01 -47.45
C MET A 1 -11.61 -8.38 -46.18
N SER A 2 -12.91 -8.19 -46.06
CA SER A 2 -13.52 -7.57 -44.88
C SER A 2 -13.49 -8.45 -43.60
N VAL A 3 -13.53 -9.76 -43.74
CA VAL A 3 -13.57 -10.72 -42.62
C VAL A 3 -12.21 -10.80 -41.89
N TYR A 4 -11.11 -10.74 -42.63
CA TYR A 4 -9.76 -10.79 -42.06
C TYR A 4 -9.38 -9.51 -41.27
N LEU A 5 -9.93 -8.37 -41.66
CA LEU A 5 -9.73 -7.10 -40.98
C LEU A 5 -10.45 -7.07 -39.60
N LEU A 6 -11.63 -7.68 -39.51
CA LEU A 6 -12.40 -7.81 -38.27
C LEU A 6 -11.72 -8.78 -37.31
N ASP A 7 -11.14 -9.86 -37.79
CA ASP A 7 -10.46 -10.87 -36.96
C ASP A 7 -9.16 -10.32 -36.41
N THR A 8 -8.37 -9.58 -37.18
CA THR A 8 -7.13 -8.95 -36.73
C THR A 8 -7.38 -7.84 -35.71
N THR A 9 -8.43 -7.06 -35.86
CA THR A 9 -8.79 -6.01 -34.90
C THR A 9 -9.28 -6.62 -33.58
N LEU A 10 -10.02 -7.71 -33.61
CA LEU A 10 -10.51 -8.41 -32.44
C LEU A 10 -9.34 -9.01 -31.60
N VAL A 11 -8.36 -9.61 -32.29
CA VAL A 11 -7.16 -10.16 -31.67
C VAL A 11 -6.30 -9.05 -31.06
N LEU A 12 -6.16 -7.91 -31.73
CA LEU A 12 -5.38 -6.78 -31.24
C LEU A 12 -6.01 -6.14 -29.99
N VAL A 13 -7.34 -5.99 -29.98
CA VAL A 13 -8.09 -5.47 -28.83
C VAL A 13 -8.02 -6.44 -27.64
N SER A 14 -8.12 -7.75 -27.91
CA SER A 14 -7.98 -8.78 -26.87
C SER A 14 -6.58 -8.80 -26.24
N PHE A 15 -5.53 -8.56 -27.02
CA PHE A 15 -4.16 -8.49 -26.56
C PHE A 15 -3.90 -7.22 -25.73
N LEU A 16 -4.54 -6.11 -26.07
CA LEU A 16 -4.40 -4.83 -25.37
C LEU A 16 -5.03 -4.87 -23.96
N VAL A 17 -6.11 -5.64 -23.77
CA VAL A 17 -6.79 -5.80 -22.48
C VAL A 17 -5.97 -6.64 -21.49
N MET A 18 -5.10 -7.53 -21.97
CA MET A 18 -4.23 -8.35 -21.13
C MET A 18 -3.05 -7.59 -20.50
N LEU A 19 -2.75 -6.37 -20.96
CA LEU A 19 -1.62 -5.55 -20.48
C LEU A 19 -1.97 -4.65 -19.30
N CYS A 20 -3.20 -4.68 -18.79
CA CYS A 20 -3.55 -3.98 -17.54
C CYS A 20 -2.90 -4.70 -16.34
N GLY A 21 -1.64 -4.35 -16.06
CA GLY A 21 -0.94 -4.76 -14.86
C GLY A 21 -1.75 -4.34 -13.61
N CYS A 22 -2.31 -5.29 -12.89
CA CYS A 22 -3.13 -5.03 -11.72
C CYS A 22 -2.25 -4.68 -10.50
N ALA A 23 -2.61 -3.63 -9.77
CA ALA A 23 -2.24 -3.51 -8.38
C ALA A 23 -3.22 -4.37 -7.57
N GLN A 24 -2.70 -5.11 -6.60
CA GLN A 24 -3.48 -5.97 -5.74
C GLN A 24 -3.40 -5.46 -4.30
N SER A 25 -4.55 -5.15 -3.71
CA SER A 25 -4.69 -4.76 -2.32
C SER A 25 -5.34 -5.88 -1.51
N SER A 26 -4.92 -6.05 -0.25
CA SER A 26 -5.60 -6.91 0.72
C SER A 26 -6.93 -6.32 1.21
N GLY A 27 -7.17 -5.04 0.93
CA GLY A 27 -8.15 -4.26 1.66
C GLY A 27 -7.70 -3.96 3.09
N VAL A 28 -8.46 -3.12 3.77
CA VAL A 28 -8.17 -2.76 5.16
C VAL A 28 -8.60 -3.88 6.10
N LEU A 29 -7.67 -4.35 6.92
CA LEU A 29 -7.87 -5.39 7.94
C LEU A 29 -7.75 -4.78 9.33
N LYS A 30 -8.62 -5.16 10.24
CA LYS A 30 -8.58 -4.72 11.63
C LYS A 30 -7.61 -5.59 12.44
N LEU A 31 -6.63 -4.97 13.08
CA LEU A 31 -5.70 -5.65 13.97
C LEU A 31 -6.09 -5.54 15.45
N GLY A 32 -6.79 -4.48 15.83
CA GLY A 32 -7.17 -4.25 17.22
C GLY A 32 -8.10 -3.04 17.36
N PRO A 33 -8.31 -2.55 18.58
CA PRO A 33 -9.09 -1.34 18.80
C PRO A 33 -8.46 -0.17 18.02
N ASP A 34 -9.23 0.44 17.12
CA ASP A 34 -8.82 1.56 16.26
C ASP A 34 -7.53 1.34 15.44
N THR A 35 -6.97 0.11 15.43
CA THR A 35 -5.74 -0.26 14.73
C THR A 35 -6.05 -1.12 13.52
N TYR A 36 -5.51 -0.73 12.38
CA TYR A 36 -5.78 -1.35 11.09
C TYR A 36 -4.48 -1.54 10.29
N THR A 37 -4.51 -2.44 9.34
CA THR A 37 -3.44 -2.62 8.35
C THR A 37 -4.01 -2.77 6.96
N VAL A 38 -3.22 -2.37 5.97
CA VAL A 38 -3.47 -2.62 4.55
C VAL A 38 -2.17 -3.01 3.88
N GLN A 39 -2.22 -4.06 3.08
CA GLN A 39 -1.07 -4.52 2.30
C GLN A 39 -1.39 -4.39 0.81
N VAL A 40 -0.50 -3.77 0.06
CA VAL A 40 -0.64 -3.56 -1.38
C VAL A 40 0.60 -4.06 -2.10
N HIS A 41 0.38 -4.83 -3.15
CA HIS A 41 1.41 -5.16 -4.14
C HIS A 41 1.15 -4.39 -5.43
N ALA A 42 2.18 -3.78 -6.00
CA ALA A 42 2.10 -3.13 -7.30
C ALA A 42 3.21 -3.61 -8.23
N ALA A 43 2.82 -3.94 -9.45
CA ALA A 43 3.74 -4.28 -10.52
C ALA A 43 4.61 -3.06 -10.90
N PRO A 44 5.79 -3.26 -11.55
CA PRO A 44 6.66 -2.16 -11.98
C PRO A 44 5.94 -1.12 -12.84
N ALA A 45 5.05 -1.55 -13.72
CA ALA A 45 4.23 -0.67 -14.57
C ALA A 45 3.27 0.24 -13.77
N ARG A 46 2.98 -0.10 -12.51
CA ARG A 46 2.17 0.67 -11.56
C ARG A 46 3.01 1.43 -10.54
N GLY A 47 4.31 1.57 -10.79
CA GLY A 47 5.24 2.29 -9.93
C GLY A 47 5.92 1.42 -8.86
N GLY A 48 5.73 0.10 -8.88
CA GLY A 48 6.36 -0.81 -7.92
C GLY A 48 6.07 -0.42 -6.47
N GLU A 49 7.09 -0.38 -5.61
CA GLU A 49 6.95 -0.03 -4.19
C GLU A 49 6.32 1.36 -3.98
N SER A 50 6.73 2.36 -4.77
CA SER A 50 6.17 3.72 -4.66
C SER A 50 4.69 3.75 -5.03
N GLY A 51 4.29 3.01 -6.06
CA GLY A 51 2.90 2.84 -6.46
C GLY A 51 2.09 2.12 -5.39
N ALA A 52 2.62 1.03 -4.84
CA ALA A 52 2.00 0.28 -3.74
C ALA A 52 1.80 1.17 -2.49
N ARG A 53 2.80 1.96 -2.13
CA ARG A 53 2.74 2.91 -1.00
C ARG A 53 1.64 3.95 -1.19
N LYS A 54 1.56 4.55 -2.39
CA LYS A 54 0.52 5.52 -2.70
C LYS A 54 -0.88 4.92 -2.54
N ILE A 55 -1.11 3.74 -3.09
CA ILE A 55 -2.40 3.04 -3.01
C ILE A 55 -2.74 2.72 -1.55
N ALA A 56 -1.79 2.12 -0.80
CA ALA A 56 -1.99 1.74 0.60
C ALA A 56 -2.37 2.94 1.48
N LEU A 57 -1.67 4.07 1.34
CA LEU A 57 -1.96 5.29 2.10
C LEU A 57 -3.30 5.92 1.70
N THR A 58 -3.66 5.85 0.42
CA THR A 58 -4.96 6.33 -0.07
C THR A 58 -6.09 5.51 0.53
N GLU A 59 -6.02 4.18 0.45
CA GLU A 59 -7.03 3.28 1.01
C GLU A 59 -7.16 3.44 2.54
N ALA A 60 -6.04 3.54 3.25
CA ALA A 60 -6.03 3.77 4.69
C ALA A 60 -6.70 5.10 5.07
N ASN A 61 -6.40 6.17 4.34
CA ASN A 61 -6.99 7.48 4.58
C ASN A 61 -8.49 7.50 4.27
N GLU A 62 -8.91 6.92 3.15
CA GLU A 62 -10.32 6.81 2.78
C GLU A 62 -11.10 6.01 3.82
N TYR A 63 -10.53 4.93 4.33
CA TYR A 63 -11.15 4.10 5.36
C TYR A 63 -11.41 4.89 6.66
N CYS A 64 -10.43 5.62 7.18
CA CYS A 64 -10.61 6.44 8.39
C CYS A 64 -11.59 7.60 8.14
N THR A 65 -11.48 8.27 6.99
CA THR A 65 -12.33 9.40 6.62
C THR A 65 -13.79 8.97 6.48
N SER A 66 -14.07 7.78 5.96
CA SER A 66 -15.44 7.24 5.87
C SER A 66 -16.11 7.06 7.23
N GLN A 67 -15.33 6.97 8.30
CA GLN A 67 -15.80 6.88 9.69
C GLN A 67 -15.80 8.25 10.41
N GLY A 68 -15.48 9.34 9.72
CA GLY A 68 -15.32 10.67 10.30
C GLY A 68 -14.07 10.81 11.18
N LYS A 69 -13.09 9.94 11.00
CA LYS A 69 -11.84 9.88 11.77
C LYS A 69 -10.65 10.33 10.94
N GLU A 70 -9.55 10.65 11.60
CA GLU A 70 -8.26 10.98 11.01
C GLU A 70 -7.29 9.79 11.09
N ILE A 71 -6.47 9.65 10.06
CA ILE A 71 -5.45 8.61 10.02
C ILE A 71 -4.20 9.02 10.78
N LEU A 72 -3.63 8.10 11.56
CA LEU A 72 -2.28 8.18 12.09
C LEU A 72 -1.50 6.93 11.69
N VAL A 73 -0.57 7.07 10.76
CA VAL A 73 0.29 5.95 10.35
C VAL A 73 1.30 5.67 11.45
N THR A 74 1.34 4.45 11.94
CA THR A 74 2.24 4.01 13.02
C THR A 74 3.42 3.22 12.51
N ASN A 75 3.24 2.48 11.43
CA ASN A 75 4.32 1.71 10.81
C ASN A 75 4.11 1.58 9.31
N THR A 76 5.20 1.56 8.56
CA THR A 76 5.20 1.24 7.14
C THR A 76 6.37 0.32 6.88
N SER A 77 6.09 -0.87 6.36
CA SER A 77 7.11 -1.81 5.92
C SER A 77 7.01 -2.03 4.42
N SER A 78 8.13 -2.28 3.79
CA SER A 78 8.20 -2.60 2.36
C SER A 78 9.05 -3.84 2.13
N GLY A 79 8.70 -4.60 1.12
CA GLY A 79 9.41 -5.81 0.74
C GLY A 79 9.37 -6.03 -0.76
N ALA A 80 10.46 -6.59 -1.29
CA ALA A 80 10.48 -7.11 -2.63
C ALA A 80 10.14 -8.60 -2.59
N SER A 81 9.22 -9.03 -3.44
CA SER A 81 9.00 -10.46 -3.62
C SER A 81 10.09 -11.04 -4.53
N THR A 82 10.68 -12.16 -4.15
CA THR A 82 11.64 -12.90 -4.99
C THR A 82 10.98 -13.57 -6.20
N HIS A 83 9.66 -13.73 -6.16
CA HIS A 83 8.91 -14.47 -7.17
C HIS A 83 8.03 -13.59 -8.08
N LEU A 84 7.75 -12.36 -7.66
CA LEU A 84 6.90 -11.42 -8.41
C LEU A 84 7.63 -10.10 -8.59
N PRO A 85 7.81 -9.61 -9.83
CA PRO A 85 8.37 -8.29 -10.05
C PRO A 85 7.43 -7.21 -9.50
N GLY A 86 8.00 -6.18 -8.87
CA GLY A 86 7.23 -5.11 -8.26
C GLY A 86 7.65 -4.86 -6.81
N GLY A 87 6.79 -4.21 -6.07
CA GLY A 87 6.97 -3.93 -4.65
C GLY A 87 5.72 -4.16 -3.84
N THR A 88 5.88 -4.63 -2.63
CA THR A 88 4.82 -4.80 -1.65
C THR A 88 5.04 -3.81 -0.51
N VAL A 89 4.00 -3.13 -0.09
CA VAL A 89 4.01 -2.22 1.05
C VAL A 89 2.89 -2.61 1.99
N GLU A 90 3.20 -2.68 3.27
CA GLU A 90 2.25 -2.81 4.34
C GLU A 90 2.24 -1.52 5.16
N VAL A 91 1.05 -1.01 5.44
CA VAL A 91 0.84 0.18 6.26
C VAL A 91 -0.01 -0.21 7.45
N VAL A 92 0.50 0.05 8.66
CA VAL A 92 -0.24 -0.08 9.92
C VAL A 92 -0.62 1.32 10.38
N PHE A 93 -1.89 1.52 10.71
CA PHE A 93 -2.42 2.83 11.04
C PHE A 93 -3.52 2.78 12.10
N LEU A 94 -3.75 3.91 12.72
CA LEU A 94 -4.85 4.15 13.64
C LEU A 94 -5.86 5.09 13.00
N CYS A 95 -7.15 4.85 13.26
CA CYS A 95 -8.21 5.81 12.95
C CYS A 95 -8.64 6.50 14.25
N LEU A 96 -8.25 7.75 14.43
CA LEU A 96 -8.44 8.51 15.66
C LEU A 96 -9.49 9.62 15.47
N SER A 97 -10.13 10.04 16.56
CA SER A 97 -11.00 11.22 16.51
C SER A 97 -10.15 12.47 16.24
N LYS A 98 -10.76 13.48 15.58
CA LYS A 98 -10.06 14.72 15.19
C LYS A 98 -9.44 15.49 16.36
N ASP A 99 -9.97 15.30 17.56
CA ASP A 99 -9.51 15.96 18.77
C ASP A 99 -8.46 15.15 19.55
N ASP A 100 -8.07 13.98 19.04
CA ASP A 100 -7.11 13.12 19.71
C ASP A 100 -5.75 13.78 19.82
N LEU A 101 -5.17 13.74 21.03
CA LEU A 101 -3.86 14.33 21.33
C LEU A 101 -2.72 13.64 20.57
N ALA A 102 -2.89 12.39 20.16
CA ALA A 102 -1.90 11.67 19.38
C ALA A 102 -1.69 12.31 18.00
N LEU A 103 -2.73 12.91 17.40
CA LEU A 103 -2.63 13.62 16.13
C LEU A 103 -1.84 14.93 16.23
N LYS A 104 -1.72 15.50 17.43
CA LYS A 104 -1.01 16.77 17.69
C LYS A 104 0.49 16.58 17.91
N ARG A 105 0.94 15.34 18.09
CA ARG A 105 2.35 15.01 18.25
C ARG A 105 2.98 14.72 16.89
N PRO A 106 4.18 15.26 16.59
CA PRO A 106 4.89 14.83 15.40
C PRO A 106 5.12 13.32 15.51
N ASN A 107 4.77 12.60 14.45
CA ASN A 107 4.97 11.14 14.37
C ASN A 107 6.45 10.84 14.14
N LEU A 108 7.25 11.11 15.16
CA LEU A 108 8.64 10.67 15.21
C LEU A 108 8.59 9.18 15.54
N GLN A 109 8.68 8.34 14.53
CA GLN A 109 9.00 6.93 14.76
C GLN A 109 10.28 6.90 15.58
N PRO A 110 10.29 6.26 16.77
CA PRO A 110 11.55 6.02 17.44
C PRO A 110 12.41 5.22 16.47
N VAL A 111 13.52 5.81 16.05
CA VAL A 111 14.58 5.07 15.37
C VAL A 111 14.85 3.86 16.28
N PRO A 112 14.77 2.62 15.76
CA PRO A 112 15.10 1.47 16.59
C PRO A 112 16.45 1.74 17.21
N ASN A 113 16.47 1.86 18.53
CA ASN A 113 17.71 2.00 19.29
C ASN A 113 18.57 0.80 18.91
N THR A 114 19.55 1.02 18.06
CA THR A 114 20.69 0.13 18.01
C THR A 114 21.29 0.23 19.39
N VAL A 115 20.99 -0.76 20.24
CA VAL A 115 21.69 -0.96 21.49
C VAL A 115 23.13 -1.24 21.10
N ILE A 116 23.95 -0.20 21.13
CA ILE A 116 25.39 -0.36 21.07
C ILE A 116 25.73 -0.99 22.42
N GLU A 117 25.79 -2.31 22.44
CA GLU A 117 26.29 -3.05 23.57
C GLU A 117 27.81 -2.73 23.65
N ASP A 118 28.12 -1.72 24.48
CA ASP A 118 29.52 -1.38 24.80
C ASP A 118 30.11 -2.54 25.63
N ARG A 119 30.65 -3.54 24.94
CA ARG A 119 31.49 -4.58 25.55
C ARG A 119 32.79 -3.96 25.98
N ARG A 120 32.79 -3.28 27.08
CA ARG A 120 34.02 -3.03 27.84
C ARG A 120 34.39 -4.32 28.58
N GLN A 121 35.36 -4.97 28.04
CA GLN A 121 36.18 -5.89 28.82
C GLN A 121 37.21 -5.12 29.62
#